data_6d54cf193bdbfb024d76252373874067
#
_entry.id   6d54cf193bdbfb024d76252373874067
#
_cell.length_a   1.000
_cell.length_b   1.000
_cell.length_c   1.000
_cell.angle_alpha   90.00
_cell.angle_beta   90.00
_cell.angle_gamma   90.00
#
_symmetry.space_group_name_H-M   'P 1'
#
loop_
_entity.id
_entity.type
_entity.pdbx_description
1 polymer ?
#
loop_
_entity_poly.entity_id
_entity_poly.type
_entity_poly.pdbx_seq_one_letter_code
_entity_poly.pdbx_strand_id
1 'polypeptide(L)'
;MNQGKLNFIDLLATIVQRRKIIYINVISVALISLIISLLMPKWYKSEAIVLPPMSDSFSFGLGGALGEIAGSMLGPSGYELPMLATRADVYETILKSRRVAEEAVAKFDLNHVYKSDNIDLAVRAFRKHVKTEVGRDGSLKVSFEAKKDPRLAADVANYMVTILDQINQTTSQSKAKNSRLFIEERLTETKKALADAESALKTFQEKNNTLSLPEQTRVSVESAAELMAELTSLRIQLGVMNKDMSPSHAAVVELKNRIQQIDKVLREMKQGSAGKTGGSVGMDEFLLPLEKVPDLGLQFARLYREVKIQEAIFELLTQQYEQARIREMENTPTLQVLQMATPPILKSRPKRAIVILVSVLFAFIVSLLIILVQDYFSRMREEHRGTFEKYAWVAEQLKRDLRSIKPGK
;
A
#
# COMPACT_ATOMS: atom_id res chain seq x y z
N MET A 1 48.35 -50.00 -23.69
CA MET A 1 47.20 -49.52 -22.92
C MET A 1 46.99 -48.03 -23.22
N ASN A 2 46.27 -47.73 -24.30
CA ASN A 2 45.89 -46.34 -24.64
C ASN A 2 44.46 -46.15 -24.12
N GLN A 3 44.32 -45.54 -22.94
CA GLN A 3 43.03 -45.17 -22.40
C GLN A 3 42.42 -44.17 -23.39
N GLY A 4 41.30 -44.56 -24.01
CA GLY A 4 40.55 -43.75 -24.96
C GLY A 4 40.13 -42.43 -24.38
N LYS A 5 40.98 -41.41 -24.47
CA LYS A 5 40.59 -40.03 -24.24
C LYS A 5 39.53 -39.70 -25.29
N LEU A 6 38.31 -39.46 -24.86
CA LEU A 6 37.23 -38.91 -25.69
C LEU A 6 37.79 -37.61 -26.33
N ASN A 7 38.31 -37.70 -27.55
CA ASN A 7 38.73 -36.52 -28.29
C ASN A 7 37.49 -35.77 -28.74
N PHE A 8 37.43 -34.47 -28.43
CA PHE A 8 36.33 -33.58 -28.84
C PHE A 8 36.03 -33.68 -30.35
N ILE A 9 37.05 -33.97 -31.16
CA ILE A 9 36.95 -34.15 -32.61
C ILE A 9 36.17 -35.43 -32.96
N ASP A 10 36.36 -36.54 -32.23
CA ASP A 10 35.63 -37.81 -32.46
C ASP A 10 34.12 -37.64 -32.11
N LEU A 11 33.86 -36.85 -31.09
CA LEU A 11 32.50 -36.52 -30.65
C LEU A 11 31.76 -35.68 -31.71
N LEU A 12 32.44 -34.66 -32.26
CA LEU A 12 31.95 -33.87 -33.39
C LEU A 12 31.71 -34.72 -34.65
N ALA A 13 32.62 -35.62 -34.99
CA ALA A 13 32.48 -36.52 -36.12
C ALA A 13 31.26 -37.43 -35.98
N THR A 14 31.01 -37.98 -34.79
CA THR A 14 29.81 -38.81 -34.49
C THR A 14 28.52 -38.03 -34.61
N ILE A 15 28.47 -36.77 -34.12
CA ILE A 15 27.33 -35.89 -34.26
C ILE A 15 27.01 -35.60 -35.74
N VAL A 16 28.06 -35.30 -36.54
CA VAL A 16 27.89 -35.03 -37.97
C VAL A 16 27.44 -36.27 -38.73
N GLN A 17 27.97 -37.44 -38.40
CA GLN A 17 27.63 -38.71 -39.01
C GLN A 17 26.16 -39.08 -38.75
N ARG A 18 25.66 -38.80 -37.55
CA ARG A 18 24.28 -39.11 -37.12
C ARG A 18 23.31 -37.93 -37.20
N ARG A 19 23.63 -36.85 -37.91
CA ARG A 19 22.85 -35.61 -38.04
C ARG A 19 21.39 -35.84 -38.42
N LYS A 20 21.06 -36.90 -39.16
CA LYS A 20 19.69 -37.26 -39.54
C LYS A 20 18.77 -37.47 -38.31
N ILE A 21 19.33 -38.09 -37.25
CA ILE A 21 18.57 -38.32 -35.99
C ILE A 21 18.21 -36.99 -35.35
N ILE A 22 19.15 -36.03 -35.32
CA ILE A 22 18.90 -34.68 -34.77
C ILE A 22 17.80 -34.00 -35.56
N TYR A 23 17.92 -33.96 -36.90
CA TYR A 23 16.92 -33.29 -37.74
C TYR A 23 15.51 -33.90 -37.59
N ILE A 24 15.38 -35.22 -37.61
CA ILE A 24 14.12 -35.91 -37.49
C ILE A 24 13.47 -35.60 -36.11
N ASN A 25 14.25 -35.70 -35.02
CA ASN A 25 13.76 -35.50 -33.68
C ASN A 25 13.37 -34.00 -33.44
N VAL A 26 14.22 -33.05 -33.82
CA VAL A 26 13.97 -31.63 -33.68
C VAL A 26 12.76 -31.20 -34.50
N ILE A 27 12.64 -31.65 -35.76
CA ILE A 27 11.48 -31.32 -36.62
C ILE A 27 10.20 -31.94 -36.06
N SER A 28 10.25 -33.19 -35.60
CA SER A 28 9.07 -33.85 -34.99
C SER A 28 8.59 -33.12 -33.74
N VAL A 29 9.49 -32.78 -32.82
CA VAL A 29 9.15 -32.05 -31.60
C VAL A 29 8.67 -30.64 -31.91
N ALA A 30 9.28 -29.96 -32.89
CA ALA A 30 8.83 -28.63 -33.32
C ALA A 30 7.38 -28.66 -33.88
N LEU A 31 7.07 -29.68 -34.67
CA LEU A 31 5.73 -29.86 -35.25
C LEU A 31 4.69 -30.20 -34.20
N ILE A 32 5.02 -31.09 -33.26
CA ILE A 32 4.13 -31.43 -32.11
C ILE A 32 3.93 -30.20 -31.24
N SER A 33 4.98 -29.46 -30.90
CA SER A 33 4.89 -28.26 -30.06
C SER A 33 4.07 -27.16 -30.73
N LEU A 34 4.17 -27.02 -32.07
CA LEU A 34 3.36 -26.09 -32.85
C LEU A 34 1.86 -26.46 -32.76
N ILE A 35 1.53 -27.73 -32.96
CA ILE A 35 0.14 -28.23 -32.85
C ILE A 35 -0.41 -27.97 -31.45
N ILE A 36 0.32 -28.34 -30.41
CA ILE A 36 -0.10 -28.10 -29.00
C ILE A 36 -0.29 -26.60 -28.75
N SER A 37 0.64 -25.76 -29.18
CA SER A 37 0.57 -24.30 -29.03
C SER A 37 -0.63 -23.66 -29.76
N LEU A 38 -1.07 -24.28 -30.87
CA LEU A 38 -2.27 -23.83 -31.61
C LEU A 38 -3.55 -24.22 -30.90
N LEU A 39 -3.60 -25.37 -30.26
CA LEU A 39 -4.76 -25.87 -29.49
C LEU A 39 -4.93 -25.19 -28.14
N MET A 40 -3.87 -24.59 -27.57
CA MET A 40 -3.94 -23.87 -26.30
C MET A 40 -4.87 -22.65 -26.40
N PRO A 41 -5.73 -22.42 -25.38
CA PRO A 41 -6.64 -21.29 -25.34
C PRO A 41 -5.88 -19.97 -25.30
N LYS A 42 -6.38 -18.97 -26.01
CA LYS A 42 -5.85 -17.61 -26.01
C LYS A 42 -6.27 -16.89 -24.73
N TRP A 43 -5.34 -16.19 -24.09
CA TRP A 43 -5.58 -15.32 -22.96
C TRP A 43 -5.33 -13.88 -23.36
N TYR A 44 -6.17 -12.97 -22.86
CA TYR A 44 -6.12 -11.55 -23.13
C TYR A 44 -5.91 -10.83 -21.80
N LYS A 45 -4.92 -9.92 -21.75
CA LYS A 45 -4.61 -9.12 -20.57
C LYS A 45 -4.98 -7.68 -20.85
N SER A 46 -5.82 -7.10 -20.01
CA SER A 46 -6.10 -5.67 -20.02
C SER A 46 -5.59 -5.03 -18.72
N GLU A 47 -5.24 -3.75 -18.78
CA GLU A 47 -4.70 -3.03 -17.65
C GLU A 47 -5.28 -1.62 -17.56
N ALA A 48 -5.61 -1.21 -16.32
CA ALA A 48 -5.95 0.15 -15.94
C ALA A 48 -4.85 0.74 -15.08
N ILE A 49 -4.62 2.04 -15.18
CA ILE A 49 -3.62 2.77 -14.40
C ILE A 49 -4.34 3.87 -13.64
N VAL A 50 -4.19 3.88 -12.32
CA VAL A 50 -4.75 4.90 -11.45
C VAL A 50 -3.66 5.55 -10.61
N LEU A 51 -3.83 6.83 -10.33
CA LEU A 51 -2.98 7.57 -9.42
C LEU A 51 -3.78 7.84 -8.14
N PRO A 52 -3.28 7.42 -6.97
CA PRO A 52 -3.84 7.87 -5.71
C PRO A 52 -3.84 9.39 -5.66
N PRO A 53 -4.87 10.03 -5.09
CA PRO A 53 -4.86 11.48 -4.97
C PRO A 53 -3.60 11.86 -4.20
N MET A 54 -2.85 12.79 -4.76
CA MET A 54 -1.88 13.54 -3.97
C MET A 54 -2.73 14.28 -2.94
N SER A 55 -2.97 13.63 -1.77
CA SER A 55 -3.51 14.42 -0.69
C SER A 55 -2.50 15.50 -0.44
N ASP A 56 -2.94 16.70 -0.41
CA ASP A 56 -2.39 17.65 0.50
C ASP A 56 -2.15 16.86 1.78
N SER A 57 -0.89 16.41 1.93
CA SER A 57 -0.39 15.78 3.14
C SER A 57 -1.04 16.53 4.27
N PHE A 58 -1.54 15.87 5.30
CA PHE A 58 -2.07 16.45 6.51
C PHE A 58 -1.28 17.73 6.84
N SER A 59 -1.54 18.76 6.07
CA SER A 59 -0.98 20.08 6.12
C SER A 59 -1.84 20.88 7.10
N PHE A 60 -2.03 20.29 8.29
CA PHE A 60 -2.17 21.11 9.46
C PHE A 60 -0.75 21.65 9.76
N GLY A 61 -0.37 22.67 9.01
CA GLY A 61 0.64 23.68 9.35
C GLY A 61 2.09 23.24 9.61
N LEU A 62 2.40 21.96 9.75
CA LEU A 62 3.75 21.48 10.12
C LEU A 62 4.33 20.34 9.28
N GLY A 63 3.53 19.63 8.50
CA GLY A 63 4.04 18.56 7.62
C GLY A 63 4.92 19.10 6.49
N GLY A 64 4.71 20.35 6.08
CA GLY A 64 5.54 21.02 5.07
C GLY A 64 6.94 21.37 5.59
N ALA A 65 7.04 21.92 6.79
CA ALA A 65 8.33 22.35 7.36
C ALA A 65 9.19 21.14 7.81
N LEU A 66 8.59 20.07 8.34
CA LEU A 66 9.32 18.86 8.75
C LEU A 66 9.71 17.99 7.55
N GLY A 67 8.91 17.96 6.47
CA GLY A 67 9.28 17.29 5.23
C GLY A 67 10.47 17.96 4.56
N GLU A 68 10.55 19.28 4.62
CA GLU A 68 11.65 20.06 4.07
C GLU A 68 12.94 19.96 4.93
N ILE A 69 12.79 19.90 6.25
CA ILE A 69 13.92 19.69 7.19
C ILE A 69 14.43 18.23 7.13
N ALA A 70 13.55 17.25 7.04
CA ALA A 70 13.94 15.84 6.87
C ALA A 70 14.61 15.61 5.50
N GLY A 71 14.10 16.24 4.44
CA GLY A 71 14.71 16.20 3.11
C GLY A 71 16.08 16.90 3.04
N SER A 72 16.29 17.96 3.80
CA SER A 72 17.58 18.69 3.84
C SER A 72 18.62 18.05 4.76
N MET A 73 18.19 17.31 5.80
CA MET A 73 19.07 16.65 6.78
C MET A 73 19.54 15.26 6.35
N LEU A 74 18.81 14.60 5.43
CA LEU A 74 19.13 13.26 4.94
C LEU A 74 19.93 13.21 3.64
N GLY A 75 20.42 14.34 3.11
CA GLY A 75 21.36 14.42 1.99
C GLY A 75 20.96 13.61 0.73
N PRO A 76 21.65 13.76 -0.41
CA PRO A 76 21.33 13.03 -1.65
C PRO A 76 21.74 11.54 -1.66
N SER A 77 22.06 10.96 -0.52
CA SER A 77 22.29 9.52 -0.38
C SER A 77 20.96 8.81 -0.23
N GLY A 78 20.45 8.27 -1.35
CA GLY A 78 19.18 7.57 -1.51
C GLY A 78 19.00 6.32 -0.63
N TYR A 79 18.97 6.50 0.66
CA TYR A 79 18.43 5.51 1.58
C TYR A 79 16.90 5.69 1.58
N GLU A 80 16.23 5.00 0.66
CA GLU A 80 14.81 4.73 0.79
C GLU A 80 14.60 4.07 2.16
N LEU A 81 13.97 4.81 3.08
CA LEU A 81 13.52 4.22 4.35
C LEU A 81 12.43 3.19 4.00
N PRO A 82 12.63 1.87 4.24
CA PRO A 82 11.75 0.81 3.74
C PRO A 82 10.40 0.73 4.48
N MET A 83 10.00 1.72 5.25
CA MET A 83 8.90 1.59 6.21
C MET A 83 7.71 2.54 6.02
N LEU A 84 7.67 3.34 4.96
CA LEU A 84 6.48 4.16 4.70
C LEU A 84 5.67 3.49 3.59
N ALA A 85 4.69 2.66 3.98
CA ALA A 85 3.69 2.16 3.06
C ALA A 85 3.06 3.36 2.32
N THR A 86 3.23 3.39 1.02
CA THR A 86 2.61 4.42 0.19
C THR A 86 1.09 4.21 0.14
N ARG A 87 0.33 5.22 -0.25
CA ARG A 87 -1.11 5.03 -0.46
C ARG A 87 -1.41 3.99 -1.52
N ALA A 88 -0.55 3.88 -2.52
CA ALA A 88 -0.66 2.87 -3.55
C ALA A 88 -0.54 1.45 -2.97
N ASP A 89 0.30 1.23 -1.95
CA ASP A 89 0.41 -0.08 -1.26
C ASP A 89 -0.87 -0.42 -0.49
N VAL A 90 -1.50 0.59 0.12
CA VAL A 90 -2.80 0.41 0.79
C VAL A 90 -3.88 0.03 -0.23
N TYR A 91 -3.92 0.70 -1.38
CA TYR A 91 -4.87 0.40 -2.45
C TYR A 91 -4.63 -0.97 -3.07
N GLU A 92 -3.35 -1.36 -3.24
CA GLU A 92 -3.00 -2.72 -3.65
C GLU A 92 -3.55 -3.75 -2.67
N THR A 93 -3.40 -3.50 -1.36
CA THR A 93 -3.91 -4.39 -0.31
C THR A 93 -5.44 -4.49 -0.34
N ILE A 94 -6.15 -3.38 -0.55
CA ILE A 94 -7.61 -3.36 -0.71
C ILE A 94 -8.03 -4.21 -1.91
N LEU A 95 -7.39 -4.04 -3.06
CA LEU A 95 -7.70 -4.79 -4.28
C LEU A 95 -7.41 -6.29 -4.16
N LYS A 96 -6.43 -6.68 -3.35
CA LYS A 96 -6.13 -8.09 -3.04
C LYS A 96 -7.06 -8.68 -1.97
N SER A 97 -7.93 -7.88 -1.38
CA SER A 97 -8.84 -8.34 -0.32
C SER A 97 -9.84 -9.39 -0.84
N ARG A 98 -10.34 -10.21 0.07
CA ARG A 98 -11.35 -11.23 -0.25
C ARG A 98 -12.65 -10.59 -0.72
N ARG A 99 -13.07 -9.49 -0.08
CA ARG A 99 -14.29 -8.76 -0.39
C ARG A 99 -14.33 -8.32 -1.87
N VAL A 100 -13.27 -7.65 -2.34
CA VAL A 100 -13.18 -7.19 -3.74
C VAL A 100 -13.23 -8.36 -4.72
N ALA A 101 -12.55 -9.47 -4.39
CA ALA A 101 -12.55 -10.65 -5.24
C ALA A 101 -13.93 -11.31 -5.31
N GLU A 102 -14.66 -11.43 -4.19
CA GLU A 102 -16.02 -11.98 -4.14
C GLU A 102 -17.00 -11.11 -4.93
N GLU A 103 -16.90 -9.79 -4.79
CA GLU A 103 -17.75 -8.82 -5.47
C GLU A 103 -17.52 -8.84 -7.00
N ALA A 104 -16.27 -8.91 -7.44
CA ALA A 104 -15.92 -9.05 -8.86
C ALA A 104 -16.40 -10.40 -9.42
N VAL A 105 -16.21 -11.50 -8.70
CA VAL A 105 -16.68 -12.85 -9.09
C VAL A 105 -18.19 -12.88 -9.24
N ALA A 106 -18.93 -12.27 -8.32
CA ALA A 106 -20.39 -12.20 -8.36
C ALA A 106 -20.89 -11.30 -9.51
N LYS A 107 -20.26 -10.13 -9.71
CA LYS A 107 -20.68 -9.16 -10.75
C LYS A 107 -20.57 -9.70 -12.17
N PHE A 108 -19.52 -10.46 -12.45
CA PHE A 108 -19.24 -10.98 -13.80
C PHE A 108 -19.56 -12.47 -13.95
N ASP A 109 -20.24 -13.07 -13.00
CA ASP A 109 -20.57 -14.51 -12.97
C ASP A 109 -19.35 -15.40 -13.32
N LEU A 110 -18.21 -15.09 -12.67
CA LEU A 110 -16.97 -15.79 -12.95
C LEU A 110 -16.99 -17.23 -12.45
N ASN A 111 -17.95 -17.63 -11.61
CA ASN A 111 -18.21 -19.03 -11.24
C ASN A 111 -18.44 -19.87 -12.50
N HIS A 112 -19.30 -19.40 -13.39
CA HIS A 112 -19.58 -20.08 -14.65
C HIS A 112 -18.36 -20.08 -15.59
N VAL A 113 -17.62 -18.96 -15.65
CA VAL A 113 -16.41 -18.85 -16.50
C VAL A 113 -15.31 -19.81 -16.06
N TYR A 114 -15.13 -19.97 -14.73
CA TYR A 114 -14.12 -20.87 -14.16
C TYR A 114 -14.64 -22.30 -13.96
N LYS A 115 -15.92 -22.55 -14.26
CA LYS A 115 -16.61 -23.84 -14.03
C LYS A 115 -16.43 -24.32 -12.59
N SER A 116 -16.68 -23.44 -11.65
CA SER A 116 -16.51 -23.69 -10.23
C SER A 116 -17.86 -23.69 -9.53
N ASP A 117 -18.16 -24.75 -8.83
CA ASP A 117 -19.40 -24.88 -8.03
C ASP A 117 -19.29 -24.18 -6.67
N ASN A 118 -18.07 -23.72 -6.30
CA ASN A 118 -17.79 -23.08 -5.02
C ASN A 118 -17.16 -21.70 -5.24
N ILE A 119 -17.71 -20.70 -4.55
CA ILE A 119 -17.23 -19.32 -4.61
C ILE A 119 -15.76 -19.19 -4.16
N ASP A 120 -15.30 -19.99 -3.19
CA ASP A 120 -13.92 -19.97 -2.73
C ASP A 120 -12.93 -20.42 -3.81
N LEU A 121 -13.31 -21.39 -4.62
CA LEU A 121 -12.50 -21.84 -5.76
C LEU A 121 -12.46 -20.79 -6.86
N ALA A 122 -13.60 -20.13 -7.12
CA ALA A 122 -13.67 -19.03 -8.09
C ALA A 122 -12.84 -17.81 -7.66
N VAL A 123 -12.91 -17.42 -6.38
CA VAL A 123 -12.09 -16.35 -5.80
C VAL A 123 -10.59 -16.70 -5.89
N ARG A 124 -10.22 -17.94 -5.61
CA ARG A 124 -8.83 -18.41 -5.75
C ARG A 124 -8.35 -18.35 -7.21
N ALA A 125 -9.22 -18.76 -8.15
CA ALA A 125 -8.93 -18.66 -9.57
C ALA A 125 -8.82 -17.20 -10.02
N PHE A 126 -9.75 -16.34 -9.61
CA PHE A 126 -9.74 -14.90 -9.90
C PHE A 126 -8.43 -14.25 -9.47
N ARG A 127 -7.98 -14.48 -8.22
CA ARG A 127 -6.73 -13.92 -7.70
C ARG A 127 -5.48 -14.32 -8.48
N LYS A 128 -5.48 -15.48 -9.16
CA LYS A 128 -4.37 -15.91 -10.03
C LYS A 128 -4.31 -15.10 -11.33
N HIS A 129 -5.43 -14.54 -11.75
CA HIS A 129 -5.55 -13.80 -13.01
C HIS A 129 -5.56 -12.29 -12.81
N VAL A 130 -5.66 -11.80 -11.57
CA VAL A 130 -5.48 -10.40 -11.20
C VAL A 130 -4.03 -10.16 -10.84
N LYS A 131 -3.45 -9.08 -11.34
CA LYS A 131 -2.15 -8.57 -10.92
C LYS A 131 -2.26 -7.08 -10.63
N THR A 132 -1.73 -6.69 -9.51
CA THR A 132 -1.58 -5.29 -9.09
C THR A 132 -0.10 -5.00 -8.95
N GLU A 133 0.34 -3.88 -9.47
CA GLU A 133 1.74 -3.45 -9.43
C GLU A 133 1.79 -1.96 -9.07
N VAL A 134 2.55 -1.61 -8.05
CA VAL A 134 2.80 -0.21 -7.68
C VAL A 134 4.00 0.30 -8.46
N GLY A 135 3.80 1.37 -9.22
CA GLY A 135 4.86 2.06 -9.95
C GLY A 135 5.75 2.88 -9.03
N ARG A 136 6.97 3.16 -9.47
CA ARG A 136 7.91 4.06 -8.74
C ARG A 136 7.40 5.50 -8.67
N ASP A 137 6.51 5.88 -9.56
CA ASP A 137 5.82 7.15 -9.63
C ASP A 137 4.59 7.24 -8.71
N GLY A 138 4.37 6.22 -7.88
CA GLY A 138 3.20 6.12 -7.01
C GLY A 138 1.91 5.70 -7.72
N SER A 139 1.95 5.43 -9.03
CA SER A 139 0.80 4.91 -9.77
C SER A 139 0.49 3.46 -9.38
N LEU A 140 -0.78 3.08 -9.42
CA LEU A 140 -1.22 1.70 -9.23
C LEU A 140 -1.75 1.16 -10.55
N LYS A 141 -1.09 0.11 -11.05
CA LYS A 141 -1.49 -0.63 -12.23
C LYS A 141 -2.32 -1.85 -11.82
N VAL A 142 -3.54 -1.93 -12.32
CA VAL A 142 -4.45 -3.06 -12.10
C VAL A 142 -4.63 -3.79 -13.42
N SER A 143 -4.32 -5.07 -13.47
CA SER A 143 -4.46 -5.87 -14.69
C SER A 143 -5.21 -7.16 -14.42
N PHE A 144 -6.03 -7.56 -15.40
CA PHE A 144 -6.77 -8.80 -15.37
C PHE A 144 -6.57 -9.60 -16.66
N GLU A 145 -6.41 -10.92 -16.52
CA GLU A 145 -6.29 -11.85 -17.66
C GLU A 145 -7.56 -12.70 -17.80
N ALA A 146 -8.25 -12.56 -18.94
CA ALA A 146 -9.42 -13.35 -19.27
C ALA A 146 -9.14 -14.38 -20.38
N LYS A 147 -9.80 -15.55 -20.27
CA LYS A 147 -9.70 -16.62 -21.26
C LYS A 147 -10.68 -16.36 -22.40
N LYS A 148 -10.16 -16.26 -23.62
CA LYS A 148 -10.93 -16.09 -24.88
C LYS A 148 -11.71 -14.77 -25.04
N ASP A 149 -11.91 -14.00 -23.96
CA ASP A 149 -12.73 -12.78 -24.00
C ASP A 149 -11.90 -11.53 -23.65
N PRO A 150 -11.54 -10.69 -24.65
CA PRO A 150 -10.82 -9.46 -24.43
C PRO A 150 -11.67 -8.36 -23.76
N ARG A 151 -13.02 -8.38 -23.97
CA ARG A 151 -13.93 -7.40 -23.33
C ARG A 151 -14.02 -7.67 -21.84
N LEU A 152 -14.24 -8.92 -21.45
CA LEU A 152 -14.23 -9.31 -20.04
C LEU A 152 -12.94 -8.90 -19.33
N ALA A 153 -11.78 -8.99 -20.02
CA ALA A 153 -10.51 -8.57 -19.41
C ALA A 153 -10.49 -7.07 -19.07
N ALA A 154 -11.04 -6.23 -19.97
CA ALA A 154 -11.12 -4.79 -19.76
C ALA A 154 -12.19 -4.42 -18.71
N ASP A 155 -13.37 -5.03 -18.81
CA ASP A 155 -14.51 -4.72 -17.94
C ASP A 155 -14.19 -5.07 -16.48
N VAL A 156 -13.56 -6.22 -16.21
CA VAL A 156 -13.14 -6.61 -14.87
C VAL A 156 -12.06 -5.67 -14.33
N ALA A 157 -11.06 -5.30 -15.14
CA ALA A 157 -10.00 -4.39 -14.70
C ALA A 157 -10.58 -2.99 -14.36
N ASN A 158 -11.48 -2.46 -15.18
CA ASN A 158 -12.17 -1.19 -14.92
C ASN A 158 -13.08 -1.27 -13.68
N TYR A 159 -13.78 -2.39 -13.52
CA TYR A 159 -14.64 -2.61 -12.35
C TYR A 159 -13.85 -2.66 -11.04
N MET A 160 -12.66 -3.26 -11.05
CA MET A 160 -11.76 -3.23 -9.89
C MET A 160 -11.37 -1.80 -9.48
N VAL A 161 -11.14 -0.92 -10.47
CA VAL A 161 -10.89 0.51 -10.21
C VAL A 161 -12.14 1.17 -9.62
N THR A 162 -13.33 0.87 -10.15
CA THR A 162 -14.60 1.41 -9.64
C THR A 162 -14.87 0.98 -8.19
N ILE A 163 -14.67 -0.30 -7.86
CA ILE A 163 -14.81 -0.81 -6.48
C ILE A 163 -13.82 -0.11 -5.55
N LEU A 164 -12.56 0.04 -5.99
CA LEU A 164 -11.54 0.72 -5.20
C LEU A 164 -11.97 2.15 -4.86
N ASP A 165 -12.47 2.89 -5.86
CA ASP A 165 -12.98 4.25 -5.67
C ASP A 165 -14.17 4.27 -4.71
N GLN A 166 -15.15 3.38 -4.85
CA GLN A 166 -16.28 3.25 -3.94
C GLN A 166 -15.87 2.94 -2.50
N ILE A 167 -14.95 2.01 -2.30
CA ILE A 167 -14.43 1.67 -0.97
C ILE A 167 -13.71 2.88 -0.36
N ASN A 168 -12.89 3.56 -1.15
CA ASN A 168 -12.15 4.72 -0.68
C ASN A 168 -13.09 5.90 -0.34
N GLN A 169 -14.08 6.19 -1.19
CA GLN A 169 -15.11 7.20 -0.93
C GLN A 169 -15.88 6.89 0.36
N THR A 170 -16.40 5.67 0.50
CA THR A 170 -17.15 5.25 1.70
C THR A 170 -16.30 5.36 2.96
N THR A 171 -15.03 4.98 2.89
CA THR A 171 -14.09 5.08 4.01
C THR A 171 -13.81 6.54 4.36
N SER A 172 -13.58 7.40 3.36
CA SER A 172 -13.32 8.82 3.54
C SER A 172 -14.52 9.53 4.15
N GLN A 173 -15.72 9.29 3.62
CA GLN A 173 -16.98 9.84 4.15
C GLN A 173 -17.22 9.39 5.60
N SER A 174 -17.00 8.12 5.91
CA SER A 174 -17.14 7.61 7.28
C SER A 174 -16.17 8.29 8.25
N LYS A 175 -14.94 8.53 7.83
CA LYS A 175 -13.93 9.26 8.63
C LYS A 175 -14.34 10.74 8.83
N ALA A 176 -14.78 11.42 7.77
CA ALA A 176 -15.22 12.79 7.83
C ALA A 176 -16.45 12.94 8.76
N LYS A 177 -17.43 12.04 8.67
CA LYS A 177 -18.58 11.98 9.56
C LYS A 177 -18.19 11.78 11.02
N ASN A 178 -17.31 10.82 11.30
CA ASN A 178 -16.86 10.56 12.66
C ASN A 178 -16.09 11.77 13.24
N SER A 179 -15.28 12.43 12.42
CA SER A 179 -14.58 13.65 12.81
C SER A 179 -15.57 14.78 13.14
N ARG A 180 -16.57 15.03 12.26
CA ARG A 180 -17.60 16.04 12.50
C ARG A 180 -18.36 15.78 13.79
N LEU A 181 -18.84 14.55 14.01
CA LEU A 181 -19.59 14.20 15.23
C LEU A 181 -18.77 14.44 16.50
N PHE A 182 -17.47 14.08 16.47
CA PHE A 182 -16.58 14.31 17.60
C PHE A 182 -16.36 15.80 17.88
N ILE A 183 -16.20 16.62 16.83
CA ILE A 183 -16.04 18.07 16.97
C ILE A 183 -17.34 18.70 17.46
N GLU A 184 -18.49 18.26 16.96
CA GLU A 184 -19.81 18.74 17.36
C GLU A 184 -20.08 18.53 18.85
N GLU A 185 -19.73 17.36 19.38
CA GLU A 185 -19.80 17.07 20.80
C GLU A 185 -18.97 18.07 21.62
N ARG A 186 -17.70 18.28 21.22
CA ARG A 186 -16.77 19.21 21.86
C ARG A 186 -17.20 20.66 21.74
N LEU A 187 -17.75 21.06 20.58
CA LEU A 187 -18.32 22.41 20.38
C LEU A 187 -19.47 22.69 21.33
N THR A 188 -20.34 21.70 21.54
CA THR A 188 -21.48 21.82 22.46
C THR A 188 -21.01 21.98 23.92
N GLU A 189 -20.02 21.18 24.34
CA GLU A 189 -19.41 21.30 25.68
C GLU A 189 -18.75 22.68 25.86
N THR A 190 -17.96 23.13 24.88
CA THR A 190 -17.25 24.41 24.93
C THR A 190 -18.22 25.58 24.95
N LYS A 191 -19.32 25.53 24.18
CA LYS A 191 -20.39 26.56 24.20
C LYS A 191 -20.99 26.72 25.59
N LYS A 192 -21.22 25.62 26.28
CA LYS A 192 -21.72 25.67 27.67
C LYS A 192 -20.67 26.25 28.61
N ALA A 193 -19.39 25.78 28.52
CA ALA A 193 -18.32 26.28 29.35
C ALA A 193 -18.08 27.80 29.15
N LEU A 194 -18.18 28.27 27.90
CA LEU A 194 -18.07 29.69 27.58
C LEU A 194 -19.21 30.49 28.29
N ALA A 195 -20.46 30.06 28.14
CA ALA A 195 -21.58 30.72 28.80
C ALA A 195 -21.45 30.75 30.34
N ASP A 196 -20.96 29.66 30.94
CA ASP A 196 -20.70 29.58 32.39
C ASP A 196 -19.57 30.54 32.79
N ALA A 197 -18.47 30.62 32.01
CA ALA A 197 -17.36 31.52 32.26
C ALA A 197 -17.74 33.00 32.10
N GLU A 198 -18.50 33.35 31.05
CA GLU A 198 -19.05 34.70 30.85
C GLU A 198 -19.96 35.12 31.98
N SER A 199 -20.87 34.24 32.42
CA SER A 199 -21.75 34.49 33.56
C SER A 199 -20.98 34.72 34.86
N ALA A 200 -19.93 33.96 35.12
CA ALA A 200 -19.07 34.12 36.28
C ALA A 200 -18.32 35.47 36.25
N LEU A 201 -17.76 35.84 35.08
CA LEU A 201 -17.07 37.11 34.90
C LEU A 201 -18.04 38.30 35.08
N LYS A 202 -19.24 38.22 34.47
CA LYS A 202 -20.28 39.22 34.61
C LYS A 202 -20.68 39.43 36.08
N THR A 203 -20.99 38.36 36.80
CA THR A 203 -21.34 38.40 38.21
C THR A 203 -20.25 39.05 39.07
N PHE A 204 -18.98 38.75 38.76
CA PHE A 204 -17.84 39.33 39.46
C PHE A 204 -17.74 40.85 39.17
N GLN A 205 -17.94 41.29 37.92
CA GLN A 205 -17.92 42.70 37.53
C GLN A 205 -19.04 43.52 38.18
N GLU A 206 -20.25 42.98 38.20
CA GLU A 206 -21.42 43.61 38.86
C GLU A 206 -21.18 43.81 40.37
N LYS A 207 -20.56 42.81 41.01
CA LYS A 207 -20.32 42.85 42.45
C LYS A 207 -19.20 43.79 42.88
N ASN A 208 -18.18 43.97 42.03
CA ASN A 208 -16.91 44.67 42.39
C ASN A 208 -16.67 45.99 41.64
N ASN A 209 -17.67 46.58 40.95
CA ASN A 209 -17.56 47.81 40.21
C ASN A 209 -16.33 47.90 39.29
N THR A 210 -16.39 47.24 38.15
CA THR A 210 -15.49 47.31 36.97
C THR A 210 -14.01 47.47 37.28
N LEU A 211 -13.27 46.36 37.34
CA LEU A 211 -11.80 46.34 37.36
C LEU A 211 -11.27 46.32 35.93
N SER A 212 -10.29 47.16 35.59
CA SER A 212 -9.52 47.02 34.34
C SER A 212 -8.22 46.25 34.57
N LEU A 213 -7.88 45.39 33.60
CA LEU A 213 -6.59 44.70 33.61
C LEU A 213 -5.50 45.59 33.04
N PRO A 214 -4.28 45.53 33.63
CA PRO A 214 -3.11 46.11 32.98
C PRO A 214 -2.90 45.45 31.59
N GLU A 215 -2.46 46.23 30.60
CA GLU A 215 -2.33 45.79 29.21
C GLU A 215 -1.43 44.54 29.07
N GLN A 216 -0.32 44.50 29.83
CA GLN A 216 0.59 43.33 29.84
C GLN A 216 -0.10 42.06 30.31
N THR A 217 -0.97 42.15 31.32
CA THR A 217 -1.76 40.99 31.80
C THR A 217 -2.76 40.52 30.74
N ARG A 218 -3.37 41.46 30.00
CA ARG A 218 -4.30 41.17 28.90
C ARG A 218 -3.62 40.38 27.79
N VAL A 219 -2.45 40.85 27.32
CA VAL A 219 -1.66 40.19 26.27
C VAL A 219 -1.20 38.80 26.70
N SER A 220 -0.75 38.64 27.94
CA SER A 220 -0.35 37.31 28.46
C SER A 220 -1.52 36.33 28.51
N VAL A 221 -2.73 36.82 28.86
CA VAL A 221 -3.96 36.02 28.89
C VAL A 221 -4.36 35.58 27.47
N GLU A 222 -4.29 36.50 26.51
CA GLU A 222 -4.61 36.20 25.11
C GLU A 222 -3.63 35.16 24.50
N SER A 223 -2.32 35.33 24.73
CA SER A 223 -1.32 34.34 24.29
C SER A 223 -1.54 32.96 24.96
N ALA A 224 -1.91 32.91 26.23
CA ALA A 224 -2.22 31.66 26.90
C ALA A 224 -3.50 31.03 26.32
N ALA A 225 -4.50 31.84 25.94
CA ALA A 225 -5.74 31.34 25.31
C ALA A 225 -5.47 30.74 23.95
N GLU A 226 -4.64 31.35 23.12
CA GLU A 226 -4.24 30.80 21.80
C GLU A 226 -3.52 29.46 21.95
N LEU A 227 -2.57 29.34 22.89
CA LEU A 227 -1.87 28.06 23.15
C LEU A 227 -2.84 26.99 23.67
N MET A 228 -3.82 27.35 24.50
CA MET A 228 -4.84 26.40 24.97
C MET A 228 -5.78 25.96 23.85
N ALA A 229 -6.12 26.85 22.93
CA ALA A 229 -6.89 26.51 21.74
C ALA A 229 -6.09 25.54 20.85
N GLU A 230 -4.79 25.79 20.61
CA GLU A 230 -3.92 24.87 19.88
C GLU A 230 -3.82 23.50 20.58
N LEU A 231 -3.61 23.47 21.88
CA LEU A 231 -3.59 22.23 22.67
C LEU A 231 -4.87 21.44 22.53
N THR A 232 -6.01 22.12 22.58
CA THR A 232 -7.33 21.49 22.42
C THR A 232 -7.49 20.92 21.02
N SER A 233 -7.06 21.66 20.00
CA SER A 233 -7.06 21.18 18.61
C SER A 233 -6.24 19.89 18.44
N LEU A 234 -5.02 19.86 19.00
CA LEU A 234 -4.16 18.68 18.95
C LEU A 234 -4.76 17.48 19.71
N ARG A 235 -5.41 17.72 20.84
CA ARG A 235 -6.12 16.66 21.60
C ARG A 235 -7.31 16.11 20.83
N ILE A 236 -8.04 16.95 20.09
CA ILE A 236 -9.13 16.52 19.22
C ILE A 236 -8.58 15.67 18.08
N GLN A 237 -7.50 16.12 17.42
CA GLN A 237 -6.82 15.32 16.38
C GLN A 237 -6.37 13.96 16.91
N LEU A 238 -5.77 13.93 18.11
CA LEU A 238 -5.39 12.69 18.76
C LEU A 238 -6.59 11.78 19.06
N GLY A 239 -7.71 12.34 19.49
CA GLY A 239 -8.97 11.61 19.73
C GLY A 239 -9.52 10.96 18.46
N VAL A 240 -9.45 11.68 17.32
CA VAL A 240 -9.87 11.15 16.01
C VAL A 240 -8.90 10.06 15.55
N MET A 241 -7.58 10.30 15.63
CA MET A 241 -6.56 9.33 15.20
C MET A 241 -6.57 8.03 16.01
N ASN A 242 -6.81 8.10 17.31
CA ASN A 242 -6.87 6.92 18.18
C ASN A 242 -8.04 5.96 17.84
N LYS A 243 -9.06 6.41 17.10
CA LYS A 243 -10.13 5.53 16.62
C LYS A 243 -9.70 4.66 15.43
N ASP A 244 -8.76 5.17 14.62
CA ASP A 244 -8.38 4.55 13.35
C ASP A 244 -6.97 3.95 13.37
N MET A 245 -6.11 4.35 14.30
CA MET A 245 -4.68 3.99 14.34
C MET A 245 -4.28 3.41 15.69
N SER A 246 -3.28 2.52 15.65
CA SER A 246 -2.67 1.97 16.87
C SER A 246 -1.98 3.07 17.70
N PRO A 247 -2.01 2.99 19.04
CA PRO A 247 -1.30 3.93 19.92
C PRO A 247 0.21 4.03 19.70
N SER A 248 0.82 3.02 19.06
CA SER A 248 2.24 2.94 18.69
C SER A 248 2.55 3.49 17.30
N HIS A 249 1.56 3.93 16.55
CA HIS A 249 1.76 4.52 15.23
C HIS A 249 2.59 5.81 15.33
N ALA A 250 3.59 5.99 14.45
CA ALA A 250 4.53 7.12 14.53
C ALA A 250 3.83 8.49 14.62
N ALA A 251 2.79 8.72 13.82
CA ALA A 251 2.02 9.97 13.84
C ALA A 251 1.28 10.20 15.18
N VAL A 252 0.79 9.15 15.84
CA VAL A 252 0.15 9.26 17.16
C VAL A 252 1.16 9.60 18.23
N VAL A 253 2.35 9.02 18.16
CA VAL A 253 3.46 9.30 19.09
C VAL A 253 3.95 10.75 18.93
N GLU A 254 4.13 11.20 17.71
CA GLU A 254 4.54 12.59 17.39
C GLU A 254 3.53 13.60 17.92
N LEU A 255 2.25 13.38 17.70
CA LEU A 255 1.17 14.25 18.17
C LEU A 255 1.13 14.31 19.71
N LYS A 256 1.34 13.18 20.39
CA LYS A 256 1.47 13.13 21.87
C LYS A 256 2.66 13.94 22.36
N ASN A 257 3.81 13.83 21.71
CA ASN A 257 5.01 14.60 22.06
C ASN A 257 4.75 16.10 21.92
N ARG A 258 4.07 16.52 20.85
CA ARG A 258 3.73 17.93 20.65
C ARG A 258 2.75 18.44 21.72
N ILE A 259 1.72 17.67 22.05
CA ILE A 259 0.81 17.97 23.15
C ILE A 259 1.58 18.16 24.46
N GLN A 260 2.55 17.29 24.75
CA GLN A 260 3.38 17.42 25.96
C GLN A 260 4.24 18.70 25.96
N GLN A 261 4.78 19.09 24.80
CA GLN A 261 5.57 20.31 24.68
C GLN A 261 4.72 21.56 24.98
N ILE A 262 3.54 21.70 24.37
CA ILE A 262 2.64 22.83 24.62
C ILE A 262 2.15 22.82 26.07
N ASP A 263 1.82 21.65 26.61
CA ASP A 263 1.39 21.50 28.01
C ASP A 263 2.50 21.94 28.99
N LYS A 264 3.76 21.69 28.65
CA LYS A 264 4.92 22.16 29.41
C LYS A 264 5.02 23.69 29.38
N VAL A 265 4.94 24.31 28.21
CA VAL A 265 4.98 25.77 28.05
C VAL A 265 3.84 26.42 28.86
N LEU A 266 2.62 25.90 28.78
CA LEU A 266 1.46 26.40 29.54
C LEU A 266 1.67 26.28 31.06
N ARG A 267 2.32 25.22 31.55
CA ARG A 267 2.65 25.07 33.00
C ARG A 267 3.72 26.08 33.43
N GLU A 268 4.73 26.30 32.60
CA GLU A 268 5.77 27.31 32.84
C GLU A 268 5.17 28.71 32.92
N MET A 269 4.25 29.07 32.00
CA MET A 269 3.47 30.31 32.02
C MET A 269 2.64 30.45 33.31
N LYS A 270 2.03 29.35 33.77
CA LYS A 270 1.20 29.36 35.01
C LYS A 270 2.01 29.52 36.30
N GLN A 271 3.22 28.98 36.33
CA GLN A 271 4.05 28.98 37.55
C GLN A 271 4.92 30.22 37.73
N GLY A 272 4.94 31.13 36.74
CA GLY A 272 5.76 32.35 36.82
C GLY A 272 7.28 32.07 36.91
N SER A 273 7.73 30.90 36.48
CA SER A 273 9.11 30.46 36.51
C SER A 273 9.91 31.05 35.35
N ALA A 274 9.88 32.38 35.23
CA ALA A 274 10.84 33.12 34.44
C ALA A 274 12.14 33.22 35.20
N GLY A 275 13.05 32.32 35.03
CA GLY A 275 14.38 32.49 35.57
C GLY A 275 15.10 31.21 35.91
N LYS A 276 15.44 30.37 34.95
CA LYS A 276 16.68 29.57 34.86
C LYS A 276 16.56 28.55 33.70
N THR A 277 16.72 29.02 32.49
CA THR A 277 17.43 28.22 31.49
C THR A 277 17.71 29.14 30.29
N GLY A 278 18.96 29.40 30.03
CA GLY A 278 19.41 30.23 28.93
C GLY A 278 19.11 29.60 27.58
N GLY A 279 18.64 30.40 26.67
CA GLY A 279 18.71 30.11 25.24
C GLY A 279 17.39 30.02 24.49
N SER A 280 16.52 31.04 24.56
CA SER A 280 15.66 31.38 23.44
C SER A 280 15.25 32.82 23.47
N VAL A 281 15.37 33.42 22.32
CA VAL A 281 15.19 34.85 22.07
C VAL A 281 13.74 35.26 22.36
N GLY A 282 13.55 36.22 23.27
CA GLY A 282 12.44 37.19 23.23
C GLY A 282 11.15 36.86 23.98
N MET A 283 10.98 35.71 24.68
CA MET A 283 9.73 35.35 25.36
C MET A 283 9.75 35.66 26.89
N ASP A 284 10.94 35.85 27.46
CA ASP A 284 11.12 36.04 28.91
C ASP A 284 10.67 37.41 29.43
N GLU A 285 10.52 38.38 28.57
CA GLU A 285 10.15 39.76 28.93
C GLU A 285 8.63 39.98 28.99
N PHE A 286 7.84 39.02 28.52
CA PHE A 286 6.39 39.14 28.35
C PHE A 286 5.54 38.53 29.49
N LEU A 287 6.13 37.72 30.34
CA LEU A 287 5.40 36.98 31.39
C LEU A 287 5.55 37.64 32.75
N LEU A 288 4.67 38.57 33.05
CA LEU A 288 4.58 39.09 34.43
C LEU A 288 3.94 38.03 35.33
N PRO A 289 4.60 37.69 36.48
CA PRO A 289 4.00 36.81 37.47
C PRO A 289 2.73 37.44 38.04
N LEU A 290 1.62 36.74 37.95
CA LEU A 290 0.32 37.14 38.52
C LEU A 290 0.38 37.39 40.04
N GLU A 291 1.45 37.04 40.70
CA GLU A 291 1.65 37.25 42.15
C GLU A 291 1.78 38.72 42.59
N LYS A 292 1.99 39.66 41.65
CA LYS A 292 2.11 41.11 41.99
C LYS A 292 0.82 41.89 41.84
N VAL A 293 -0.29 41.22 41.51
CA VAL A 293 -1.59 41.86 41.31
C VAL A 293 -2.41 41.77 42.64
N PRO A 294 -3.12 42.84 43.10
CA PRO A 294 -3.99 42.76 44.26
C PRO A 294 -5.06 41.65 44.12
N ASP A 295 -5.45 41.01 45.22
CA ASP A 295 -6.32 39.81 45.22
C ASP A 295 -7.57 39.91 44.34
N LEU A 296 -8.25 41.07 44.28
CA LEU A 296 -9.38 41.31 43.42
C LEU A 296 -8.99 41.35 41.92
N GLY A 297 -7.85 41.97 41.60
CA GLY A 297 -7.32 41.99 40.24
C GLY A 297 -6.88 40.59 39.75
N LEU A 298 -6.37 39.77 40.67
CA LEU A 298 -6.03 38.38 40.36
C LEU A 298 -7.24 37.51 40.08
N GLN A 299 -8.33 37.68 40.85
CA GLN A 299 -9.59 36.98 40.58
C GLN A 299 -10.20 37.39 39.23
N PHE A 300 -10.23 38.70 38.96
CA PHE A 300 -10.68 39.20 37.64
C PHE A 300 -9.85 38.64 36.49
N ALA A 301 -8.52 38.66 36.60
CA ALA A 301 -7.62 38.11 35.58
C ALA A 301 -7.85 36.62 35.34
N ARG A 302 -8.14 35.83 36.40
CA ARG A 302 -8.48 34.41 36.25
C ARG A 302 -9.79 34.19 35.51
N LEU A 303 -10.85 34.93 35.86
CA LEU A 303 -12.15 34.83 35.18
C LEU A 303 -12.07 35.33 33.74
N TYR A 304 -11.40 36.44 33.51
CA TYR A 304 -11.16 36.95 32.16
C TYR A 304 -10.39 35.97 31.29
N ARG A 305 -9.33 35.36 31.84
CA ARG A 305 -8.55 34.32 31.14
C ARG A 305 -9.43 33.12 30.76
N GLU A 306 -10.28 32.65 31.68
CA GLU A 306 -11.18 31.53 31.41
C GLU A 306 -12.14 31.86 30.24
N VAL A 307 -12.75 33.05 30.24
CA VAL A 307 -13.56 33.49 29.10
C VAL A 307 -12.77 33.50 27.80
N LYS A 308 -11.57 34.09 27.80
CA LYS A 308 -10.75 34.18 26.58
C LYS A 308 -10.28 32.80 26.08
N ILE A 309 -9.99 31.86 26.98
CA ILE A 309 -9.66 30.48 26.60
C ILE A 309 -10.89 29.81 25.96
N GLN A 310 -12.07 29.91 26.57
CA GLN A 310 -13.28 29.27 26.05
C GLN A 310 -13.73 29.92 24.72
N GLU A 311 -13.57 31.21 24.59
CA GLU A 311 -13.83 31.96 23.35
C GLU A 311 -12.93 31.50 22.20
N ALA A 312 -11.61 31.44 22.44
CA ALA A 312 -10.65 30.97 21.42
C ALA A 312 -10.88 29.49 21.02
N ILE A 313 -11.21 28.64 21.99
CA ILE A 313 -11.56 27.24 21.72
C ILE A 313 -12.84 27.14 20.91
N PHE A 314 -13.88 27.94 21.28
CA PHE A 314 -15.15 27.96 20.56
C PHE A 314 -15.00 28.43 19.11
N GLU A 315 -14.23 29.48 18.86
CA GLU A 315 -13.95 29.99 17.52
C GLU A 315 -13.22 28.91 16.67
N LEU A 316 -12.16 28.31 17.22
CA LEU A 316 -11.40 27.26 16.54
C LEU A 316 -12.25 26.03 16.23
N LEU A 317 -13.06 25.56 17.20
CA LEU A 317 -13.94 24.41 17.02
C LEU A 317 -15.06 24.70 16.00
N THR A 318 -15.56 25.92 15.96
CA THR A 318 -16.54 26.33 14.97
C THR A 318 -15.96 26.26 13.57
N GLN A 319 -14.76 26.77 13.37
CA GLN A 319 -14.05 26.67 12.10
C GLN A 319 -13.77 25.21 11.70
N GLN A 320 -13.31 24.40 12.63
CA GLN A 320 -13.05 22.98 12.37
C GLN A 320 -14.34 22.21 12.07
N TYR A 321 -15.44 22.51 12.74
CA TYR A 321 -16.74 21.91 12.48
C TYR A 321 -17.22 22.19 11.06
N GLU A 322 -17.18 23.44 10.62
CA GLU A 322 -17.55 23.80 9.24
C GLU A 322 -16.65 23.11 8.20
N GLN A 323 -15.35 23.04 8.45
CA GLN A 323 -14.44 22.29 7.58
C GLN A 323 -14.75 20.79 7.54
N ALA A 324 -15.04 20.17 8.69
CA ALA A 324 -15.40 18.76 8.75
C ALA A 324 -16.76 18.48 8.06
N ARG A 325 -17.71 19.40 8.19
CA ARG A 325 -19.01 19.36 7.51
C ARG A 325 -18.86 19.45 5.99
N ILE A 326 -18.01 20.35 5.49
CA ILE A 326 -17.72 20.46 4.07
C ILE A 326 -17.09 19.14 3.55
N ARG A 327 -16.10 18.59 4.24
CA ARG A 327 -15.47 17.32 3.85
C ARG A 327 -16.43 16.13 3.85
N GLU A 328 -17.41 16.10 4.78
CA GLU A 328 -18.44 15.05 4.79
C GLU A 328 -19.36 15.12 3.56
N MET A 329 -19.63 16.34 3.06
CA MET A 329 -20.46 16.57 1.88
C MET A 329 -19.69 16.41 0.55
N GLU A 330 -18.37 16.35 0.57
CA GLU A 330 -17.58 16.18 -0.63
C GLU A 330 -17.74 14.80 -1.23
N ASN A 331 -18.41 14.72 -2.38
CA ASN A 331 -18.59 13.52 -3.19
C ASN A 331 -17.57 13.48 -4.37
N THR A 332 -16.38 14.02 -4.17
CA THR A 332 -15.36 14.03 -5.23
C THR A 332 -14.78 12.64 -5.47
N PRO A 333 -14.55 12.24 -6.75
CA PRO A 333 -13.82 11.01 -7.06
C PRO A 333 -12.48 11.01 -6.33
N THR A 334 -12.22 9.93 -5.60
CA THR A 334 -11.03 9.84 -4.75
C THR A 334 -9.82 9.26 -5.48
N LEU A 335 -10.02 8.83 -6.73
CA LEU A 335 -8.97 8.27 -7.59
C LEU A 335 -8.86 9.07 -8.88
N GLN A 336 -7.64 9.40 -9.27
CA GLN A 336 -7.36 9.94 -10.59
C GLN A 336 -7.06 8.78 -11.54
N VAL A 337 -7.99 8.50 -12.47
CA VAL A 337 -7.78 7.46 -13.49
C VAL A 337 -6.92 8.04 -14.60
N LEU A 338 -5.67 7.55 -14.70
CA LEU A 338 -4.75 7.95 -15.77
C LEU A 338 -5.06 7.22 -17.07
N GLN A 339 -5.43 5.93 -16.97
CA GLN A 339 -5.74 5.11 -18.14
C GLN A 339 -6.81 4.09 -17.77
N MET A 340 -7.90 4.09 -18.51
CA MET A 340 -8.91 3.02 -18.45
C MET A 340 -8.42 1.78 -19.20
N ALA A 341 -8.81 0.60 -18.70
CA ALA A 341 -8.55 -0.66 -19.37
C ALA A 341 -9.36 -0.74 -20.69
N THR A 342 -8.68 -1.03 -21.77
CA THR A 342 -9.29 -1.23 -23.08
C THR A 342 -9.20 -2.69 -23.52
N PRO A 343 -10.17 -3.23 -24.30
CA PRO A 343 -10.08 -4.59 -24.80
C PRO A 343 -8.83 -4.80 -25.67
N PRO A 344 -7.92 -5.70 -25.27
CA PRO A 344 -6.66 -5.90 -25.98
C PRO A 344 -6.86 -6.61 -27.31
N ILE A 345 -6.21 -6.12 -28.35
CA ILE A 345 -6.20 -6.75 -29.67
C ILE A 345 -5.24 -7.95 -29.69
N LEU A 346 -4.14 -7.86 -28.97
CA LEU A 346 -3.10 -8.90 -28.94
C LEU A 346 -3.30 -9.84 -27.76
N LYS A 347 -3.10 -11.15 -28.00
CA LYS A 347 -3.11 -12.16 -26.94
C LYS A 347 -1.89 -12.03 -26.03
N SER A 348 -2.10 -12.17 -24.71
CA SER A 348 -1.04 -12.19 -23.69
C SER A 348 -0.32 -13.56 -23.66
N ARG A 349 -1.11 -14.66 -23.75
CA ARG A 349 -0.60 -16.05 -23.69
C ARG A 349 -1.32 -16.95 -24.70
N PRO A 350 -0.72 -18.06 -25.15
CA PRO A 350 0.69 -18.41 -25.05
C PRO A 350 1.59 -17.60 -25.99
N LYS A 351 2.82 -17.29 -25.58
CA LYS A 351 3.86 -16.73 -26.47
C LYS A 351 4.42 -17.87 -27.33
N ARG A 352 3.74 -18.18 -28.43
CA ARG A 352 4.00 -19.35 -29.29
C ARG A 352 5.43 -19.51 -29.70
N ALA A 353 6.09 -18.40 -30.09
CA ALA A 353 7.50 -18.42 -30.48
C ALA A 353 8.42 -18.93 -29.35
N ILE A 354 8.16 -18.50 -28.11
CA ILE A 354 8.97 -18.93 -26.96
C ILE A 354 8.73 -20.42 -26.67
N VAL A 355 7.48 -20.88 -26.73
CA VAL A 355 7.15 -22.30 -26.49
C VAL A 355 7.87 -23.20 -27.50
N ILE A 356 7.82 -22.84 -28.80
CA ILE A 356 8.47 -23.59 -29.85
C ILE A 356 9.99 -23.56 -29.68
N LEU A 357 10.58 -22.39 -29.39
CA LEU A 357 12.03 -22.23 -29.23
C LEU A 357 12.56 -23.09 -28.07
N VAL A 358 11.88 -23.06 -26.92
CA VAL A 358 12.26 -23.87 -25.75
C VAL A 358 12.12 -25.37 -26.04
N SER A 359 11.04 -25.78 -26.73
CA SER A 359 10.83 -27.17 -27.11
C SER A 359 11.91 -27.68 -28.10
N VAL A 360 12.28 -26.86 -29.07
CA VAL A 360 13.35 -27.17 -30.04
C VAL A 360 14.72 -27.28 -29.35
N LEU A 361 15.03 -26.34 -28.45
CA LEU A 361 16.28 -26.38 -27.68
C LEU A 361 16.37 -27.66 -26.81
N PHE A 362 15.26 -28.00 -26.14
CA PHE A 362 15.18 -29.22 -25.35
C PHE A 362 15.34 -30.48 -26.21
N ALA A 363 14.66 -30.55 -27.37
CA ALA A 363 14.78 -31.65 -28.31
C ALA A 363 16.22 -31.81 -28.86
N PHE A 364 16.91 -30.70 -29.12
CA PHE A 364 18.29 -30.70 -29.54
C PHE A 364 19.21 -31.33 -28.46
N ILE A 365 19.07 -30.89 -27.19
CA ILE A 365 19.86 -31.43 -26.08
C ILE A 365 19.60 -32.95 -25.90
N VAL A 366 18.33 -33.36 -25.95
CA VAL A 366 17.95 -34.77 -25.85
C VAL A 366 18.50 -35.57 -27.01
N SER A 367 18.52 -35.02 -28.23
CA SER A 367 19.08 -35.67 -29.40
C SER A 367 20.60 -35.89 -29.26
N LEU A 368 21.33 -34.90 -28.70
CA LEU A 368 22.77 -35.05 -28.41
C LEU A 368 23.01 -36.19 -27.40
N LEU A 369 22.21 -36.21 -26.32
CA LEU A 369 22.33 -37.29 -25.32
C LEU A 369 22.06 -38.67 -25.92
N ILE A 370 21.05 -38.80 -26.77
CA ILE A 370 20.76 -40.07 -27.47
C ILE A 370 21.94 -40.50 -28.34
N ILE A 371 22.53 -39.58 -29.08
CA ILE A 371 23.67 -39.89 -29.93
C ILE A 371 24.88 -40.33 -29.11
N LEU A 372 25.17 -39.62 -28.01
CA LEU A 372 26.29 -39.99 -27.10
C LEU A 372 26.10 -41.37 -26.48
N VAL A 373 24.86 -41.65 -26.01
CA VAL A 373 24.52 -42.97 -25.45
C VAL A 373 24.68 -44.07 -26.52
N GLN A 374 24.15 -43.82 -27.72
CA GLN A 374 24.30 -44.78 -28.82
C GLN A 374 25.74 -45.00 -29.25
N ASP A 375 26.57 -43.94 -29.25
CA ASP A 375 27.99 -44.05 -29.56
C ASP A 375 28.72 -44.83 -28.48
N TYR A 376 28.44 -44.53 -27.22
CA TYR A 376 29.00 -45.28 -26.08
C TYR A 376 28.68 -46.79 -26.16
N PHE A 377 27.42 -47.13 -26.43
CA PHE A 377 27.02 -48.53 -26.59
C PHE A 377 27.62 -49.19 -27.84
N SER A 378 27.81 -48.45 -28.95
CA SER A 378 28.42 -49.00 -30.16
C SER A 378 29.91 -49.32 -29.93
N ARG A 379 30.66 -48.45 -29.25
CA ARG A 379 32.05 -48.66 -28.88
C ARG A 379 32.22 -49.82 -27.89
N MET A 380 31.32 -49.89 -26.87
CA MET A 380 31.33 -51.02 -25.93
C MET A 380 31.02 -52.36 -26.59
N ARG A 381 30.23 -52.37 -27.67
CA ARG A 381 29.94 -53.59 -28.43
C ARG A 381 31.15 -54.09 -29.23
N GLU A 382 32.01 -53.17 -29.69
CA GLU A 382 33.21 -53.49 -30.44
C GLU A 382 34.36 -53.91 -29.52
N GLU A 383 34.56 -53.25 -28.38
CA GLU A 383 35.69 -53.46 -27.48
C GLU A 383 35.50 -54.55 -26.41
N HIS A 384 34.27 -54.80 -25.97
CA HIS A 384 33.97 -55.72 -24.84
C HIS A 384 32.70 -56.54 -25.09
N ARG A 385 32.78 -57.49 -26.02
CA ARG A 385 31.63 -58.41 -26.33
C ARG A 385 31.04 -59.08 -25.12
N GLY A 386 31.80 -59.52 -24.12
CA GLY A 386 31.29 -60.24 -22.94
C GLY A 386 30.57 -59.37 -21.90
N THR A 387 30.85 -58.07 -21.82
CA THR A 387 30.09 -57.15 -20.95
C THR A 387 28.82 -56.65 -21.62
N PHE A 388 28.81 -56.51 -22.94
CA PHE A 388 27.65 -56.10 -23.73
C PHE A 388 26.50 -57.12 -23.61
N GLU A 389 26.80 -58.44 -23.61
CA GLU A 389 25.77 -59.49 -23.43
C GLU A 389 25.04 -59.35 -22.07
N LYS A 390 25.77 -59.00 -21.02
CA LYS A 390 25.13 -58.77 -19.69
C LYS A 390 24.21 -57.57 -19.69
N TYR A 391 24.57 -56.46 -20.32
CA TYR A 391 23.73 -55.28 -20.45
C TYR A 391 22.56 -55.48 -21.41
N ALA A 392 22.75 -56.20 -22.51
CA ALA A 392 21.66 -56.60 -23.40
C ALA A 392 20.63 -57.49 -22.70
N TRP A 393 21.07 -58.41 -21.86
CA TRP A 393 20.17 -59.23 -21.04
C TRP A 393 19.34 -58.40 -20.03
N VAL A 394 19.97 -57.44 -19.33
CA VAL A 394 19.30 -56.52 -18.40
C VAL A 394 18.28 -55.68 -19.14
N ALA A 395 18.62 -55.11 -20.30
CA ALA A 395 17.71 -54.28 -21.11
C ALA A 395 16.51 -55.13 -21.64
N GLU A 396 16.74 -56.40 -21.96
CA GLU A 396 15.66 -57.28 -22.40
C GLU A 396 14.71 -57.67 -21.25
N GLN A 397 15.30 -57.87 -20.06
CA GLN A 397 14.51 -58.12 -18.84
C GLN A 397 13.62 -56.90 -18.46
N LEU A 398 14.20 -55.70 -18.47
CA LEU A 398 13.45 -54.43 -18.26
C LEU A 398 12.35 -54.23 -19.30
N LYS A 399 12.60 -54.62 -20.54
CA LYS A 399 11.60 -54.54 -21.62
C LYS A 399 10.44 -55.54 -21.44
N ARG A 400 10.73 -56.72 -20.86
CA ARG A 400 9.74 -57.71 -20.48
C ARG A 400 8.90 -57.20 -19.30
N ASP A 401 9.54 -56.62 -18.28
CA ASP A 401 8.85 -56.07 -17.12
C ASP A 401 7.96 -54.88 -17.50
N LEU A 402 8.41 -53.95 -18.36
CA LEU A 402 7.58 -52.88 -18.90
C LEU A 402 6.42 -53.35 -19.78
N ARG A 403 6.52 -54.54 -20.42
CA ARG A 403 5.42 -55.14 -21.15
C ARG A 403 4.39 -55.82 -20.24
N SER A 404 4.86 -56.31 -19.08
CA SER A 404 3.98 -56.94 -18.06
C SER A 404 3.16 -55.94 -17.24
N ILE A 405 3.60 -54.65 -17.21
CA ILE A 405 2.94 -53.53 -16.52
C ILE A 405 1.80 -52.91 -17.36
N LYS A 406 1.60 -53.33 -18.63
CA LYS A 406 0.41 -52.85 -19.33
C LYS A 406 -0.82 -53.46 -18.66
N PRO A 407 -1.70 -52.65 -18.03
CA PRO A 407 -2.93 -53.14 -17.47
C PRO A 407 -3.77 -53.71 -18.62
N GLY A 408 -4.22 -54.94 -18.42
CA GLY A 408 -5.20 -55.55 -19.28
C GLY A 408 -6.43 -54.65 -19.42
N LYS A 409 -7.05 -54.71 -20.59
CA LYS A 409 -8.28 -54.03 -20.96
C LYS A 409 -9.36 -54.14 -19.90
#